data_3fae9c2dc33ae1eb5886078f47e4f184
#
_entry.id   3fae9c2dc33ae1eb5886078f47e4f184
#
_cell.length_a   1.000
_cell.length_b   1.000
_cell.length_c   1.000
_cell.angle_alpha   90.00
_cell.angle_beta   90.00
_cell.angle_gamma   90.00
#
_symmetry.space_group_name_H-M   'P 1'
#
loop_
_entity.id
_entity.type
_entity.pdbx_description
1 polymer ?
#
loop_
_entity_poly.entity_id
_entity_poly.type
_entity_poly.pdbx_seq_one_letter_code
_entity_poly.pdbx_strand_id
1 'polypeptide(L)'
;MAPDRLSRVLTSALVALTVVSSGYFAVGGLIDPGGLVPGGDAPAVRVFAAYLAARSAVLLGGLILFTALRAWRPLGLLLGLNAAVQLIDAVIGATQGRLPQTIGPACFALLLGAAAWRLGSRKNHHPSAQVTQASKPPQPRSRRANDAQQDE
;
A
#
# COMPACT_ATOMS: atom_id res chain seq x y z
N MET A 1 -9.28 -11.45 -4.59
CA MET A 1 -9.39 -12.04 -3.23
C MET A 1 -9.16 -10.96 -2.20
N ALA A 2 -10.02 -10.85 -1.18
CA ALA A 2 -9.80 -9.96 -0.04
C ALA A 2 -8.68 -10.53 0.86
N PRO A 3 -7.87 -9.66 1.50
CA PRO A 3 -6.89 -10.12 2.47
C PRO A 3 -7.58 -10.83 3.64
N ASP A 4 -6.90 -11.80 4.26
CA ASP A 4 -7.36 -12.49 5.45
C ASP A 4 -7.58 -11.51 6.61
N ARG A 5 -8.37 -11.91 7.59
CA ARG A 5 -8.79 -11.04 8.70
C ARG A 5 -7.59 -10.45 9.45
N LEU A 6 -6.58 -11.27 9.72
CA LEU A 6 -5.36 -10.84 10.42
C LEU A 6 -4.59 -9.78 9.61
N SER A 7 -4.39 -10.03 8.32
CA SER A 7 -3.70 -9.07 7.43
C SER A 7 -4.43 -7.72 7.36
N ARG A 8 -5.77 -7.73 7.34
CA ARG A 8 -6.58 -6.49 7.36
C ARG A 8 -6.38 -5.72 8.67
N VAL A 9 -6.44 -6.40 9.80
CA VAL A 9 -6.25 -5.79 11.12
C VAL A 9 -4.85 -5.19 11.23
N LEU A 10 -3.82 -5.95 10.88
CA LEU A 10 -2.43 -5.48 10.94
C LEU A 10 -2.19 -4.29 10.01
N THR A 11 -2.69 -4.34 8.77
CA THR A 11 -2.56 -3.22 7.83
C THR A 11 -3.29 -1.98 8.34
N SER A 12 -4.52 -2.13 8.86
CA SER A 12 -5.28 -1.00 9.41
C SER A 12 -4.61 -0.40 10.65
N ALA A 13 -4.05 -1.23 11.53
CA ALA A 13 -3.30 -0.77 12.69
C ALA A 13 -2.03 0.00 12.27
N LEU A 14 -1.31 -0.50 11.27
CA LEU A 14 -0.14 0.17 10.72
C LEU A 14 -0.51 1.52 10.06
N VAL A 15 -1.60 1.56 9.31
CA VAL A 15 -2.13 2.83 8.75
C VAL A 15 -2.46 3.81 9.86
N ALA A 16 -3.19 3.38 10.89
CA ALA A 16 -3.55 4.24 12.04
C ALA A 16 -2.30 4.78 12.74
N LEU A 17 -1.30 3.93 12.99
CA LEU A 17 -0.04 4.34 13.59
C LEU A 17 0.70 5.36 12.71
N THR A 18 0.74 5.13 11.40
CA THR A 18 1.35 6.07 10.44
C THR A 18 0.62 7.41 10.42
N VAL A 19 -0.71 7.39 10.39
CA VAL A 19 -1.53 8.61 10.40
C VAL A 19 -1.30 9.42 11.68
N VAL A 20 -1.30 8.77 12.83
CA VAL A 20 -1.09 9.46 14.12
C VAL A 20 0.32 10.03 14.22
N SER A 21 1.36 9.24 13.93
CA SER A 21 2.75 9.70 14.06
C SER A 21 3.10 10.78 13.04
N SER A 22 2.80 10.57 11.76
CA SER A 22 3.08 11.57 10.72
C SER A 22 2.20 12.81 10.85
N GLY A 23 0.95 12.64 11.29
CA GLY A 23 0.04 13.73 11.60
C GLY A 23 0.56 14.61 12.74
N TYR A 24 1.08 14.01 13.81
CA TYR A 24 1.72 14.73 14.90
C TYR A 24 2.85 15.64 14.42
N PHE A 25 3.77 15.12 13.60
CA PHE A 25 4.88 15.92 13.06
C PHE A 25 4.41 16.99 12.05
N ALA A 26 3.41 16.68 11.23
CA ALA A 26 2.86 17.64 10.28
C ALA A 26 2.17 18.81 10.98
N VAL A 27 1.37 18.54 11.99
CA VAL A 27 0.67 19.57 12.79
C VAL A 27 1.67 20.32 13.66
N GLY A 28 2.59 19.63 14.35
CA GLY A 28 3.63 20.26 15.16
C GLY A 28 4.51 21.21 14.35
N GLY A 29 4.88 20.80 13.13
CA GLY A 29 5.65 21.65 12.21
C GLY A 29 4.93 22.92 11.76
N LEU A 30 3.58 22.92 11.77
CA LEU A 30 2.78 24.10 11.46
C LEU A 30 2.62 25.04 12.67
N ILE A 31 2.43 24.47 13.86
CA ILE A 31 2.09 25.23 15.06
C ILE A 31 3.36 25.74 15.75
N ASP A 32 4.33 24.87 15.96
CA ASP A 32 5.59 25.15 16.67
C ASP A 32 6.78 24.44 16.03
N PRO A 33 7.26 24.94 14.87
CA PRO A 33 8.42 24.35 14.21
C PRO A 33 9.71 24.50 15.03
N GLY A 34 9.81 25.53 15.88
CA GLY A 34 10.96 25.76 16.79
C GLY A 34 11.07 24.67 17.86
N GLY A 35 9.94 24.15 18.34
CA GLY A 35 9.88 23.03 19.27
C GLY A 35 10.29 21.69 18.67
N LEU A 36 10.23 21.53 17.34
CA LEU A 36 10.60 20.31 16.64
C LEU A 36 12.07 20.30 16.19
N VAL A 37 12.58 21.44 15.72
CA VAL A 37 13.94 21.55 15.21
C VAL A 37 14.58 22.89 15.62
N PRO A 38 15.87 22.91 16.00
CA PRO A 38 16.58 24.13 16.27
C PRO A 38 16.54 25.07 15.04
N GLY A 39 16.19 26.34 15.25
CA GLY A 39 16.04 27.33 14.18
C GLY A 39 14.74 27.21 13.36
N GLY A 40 13.79 26.36 13.80
CA GLY A 40 12.52 26.15 13.13
C GLY A 40 11.64 27.41 13.02
N ASP A 41 11.85 28.40 13.86
CA ASP A 41 11.11 29.68 13.85
C ASP A 41 11.51 30.62 12.71
N ALA A 42 12.58 30.34 11.98
CA ALA A 42 12.97 31.14 10.83
C ALA A 42 11.86 31.16 9.76
N PRO A 43 11.55 32.33 9.15
CA PRO A 43 10.43 32.44 8.18
C PRO A 43 10.50 31.45 7.04
N ALA A 44 11.71 31.17 6.50
CA ALA A 44 11.91 30.19 5.45
C ALA A 44 11.53 28.77 5.90
N VAL A 45 11.88 28.39 7.14
CA VAL A 45 11.56 27.06 7.70
C VAL A 45 10.04 26.91 7.88
N ARG A 46 9.34 27.91 8.32
CA ARG A 46 7.87 27.91 8.44
C ARG A 46 7.18 27.67 7.09
N VAL A 47 7.68 28.29 6.01
CA VAL A 47 7.15 28.04 4.66
C VAL A 47 7.38 26.59 4.23
N PHE A 48 8.58 26.05 4.43
CA PHE A 48 8.85 24.63 4.14
C PHE A 48 8.00 23.68 4.96
N ALA A 49 7.79 23.99 6.25
CA ALA A 49 6.92 23.19 7.12
C ALA A 49 5.48 23.16 6.62
N ALA A 50 4.96 24.29 6.10
CA ALA A 50 3.64 24.35 5.50
C ALA A 50 3.51 23.46 4.24
N TYR A 51 4.49 23.50 3.34
CA TYR A 51 4.51 22.61 2.17
C TYR A 51 4.61 21.13 2.58
N LEU A 52 5.43 20.80 3.56
CA LEU A 52 5.57 19.44 4.08
C LEU A 52 4.25 18.96 4.69
N ALA A 53 3.57 19.80 5.47
CA ALA A 53 2.28 19.48 6.07
C ALA A 53 1.19 19.26 5.00
N ALA A 54 1.15 20.10 3.96
CA ALA A 54 0.21 19.96 2.85
C ALA A 54 0.42 18.62 2.12
N ARG A 55 1.67 18.27 1.80
CA ARG A 55 2.00 16.96 1.20
C ARG A 55 1.58 15.81 2.12
N SER A 56 1.88 15.90 3.40
CA SER A 56 1.52 14.90 4.39
C SER A 56 0.02 14.73 4.49
N ALA A 57 -0.76 15.81 4.51
CA ALA A 57 -2.21 15.76 4.56
C ALA A 57 -2.80 14.96 3.38
N VAL A 58 -2.30 15.15 2.17
CA VAL A 58 -2.74 14.39 0.98
C VAL A 58 -2.42 12.90 1.11
N LEU A 59 -1.20 12.55 1.52
CA LEU A 59 -0.78 11.16 1.71
C LEU A 59 -1.59 10.47 2.81
N LEU A 60 -1.73 11.11 3.97
CA LEU A 60 -2.49 10.58 5.10
C LEU A 60 -3.99 10.49 4.78
N GLY A 61 -4.55 11.49 4.12
CA GLY A 61 -5.92 11.47 3.62
C GLY A 61 -6.16 10.31 2.66
N GLY A 62 -5.22 10.05 1.76
CA GLY A 62 -5.26 8.90 0.86
C GLY A 62 -5.20 7.55 1.60
N LEU A 63 -4.36 7.42 2.63
CA LEU A 63 -4.29 6.22 3.47
C LEU A 63 -5.63 5.96 4.18
N ILE A 64 -6.21 6.98 4.78
CA ILE A 64 -7.53 6.90 5.45
C ILE A 64 -8.60 6.52 4.43
N LEU A 65 -8.67 7.23 3.31
CA LEU A 65 -9.67 7.02 2.26
C LEU A 65 -9.63 5.59 1.72
N PHE A 66 -8.47 5.11 1.28
CA PHE A 66 -8.35 3.77 0.70
C PHE A 66 -8.57 2.65 1.73
N THR A 67 -8.25 2.91 3.00
CA THR A 67 -8.57 1.98 4.09
C THR A 67 -10.09 1.92 4.31
N ALA A 68 -10.78 3.07 4.38
CA ALA A 68 -12.23 3.15 4.55
C ALA A 68 -12.98 2.51 3.36
N LEU A 69 -12.54 2.77 2.14
CA LEU A 69 -13.09 2.17 0.92
C LEU A 69 -12.69 0.70 0.72
N ARG A 70 -11.83 0.15 1.59
CA ARG A 70 -11.27 -1.21 1.46
C ARG A 70 -10.61 -1.46 0.09
N ALA A 71 -10.04 -0.42 -0.49
CA ALA A 71 -9.39 -0.44 -1.79
C ALA A 71 -7.92 -0.90 -1.63
N TRP A 72 -7.73 -2.21 -1.43
CA TRP A 72 -6.45 -2.80 -1.03
C TRP A 72 -5.30 -2.59 -2.02
N ARG A 73 -5.58 -2.51 -3.34
CA ARG A 73 -4.55 -2.28 -4.36
C ARG A 73 -3.97 -0.87 -4.29
N PRO A 74 -4.79 0.21 -4.40
CA PRO A 74 -4.26 1.56 -4.26
C PRO A 74 -3.68 1.81 -2.86
N LEU A 75 -4.23 1.19 -1.80
CA LEU A 75 -3.64 1.24 -0.46
C LEU A 75 -2.22 0.65 -0.46
N GLY A 76 -1.99 -0.50 -1.10
CA GLY A 76 -0.66 -1.11 -1.20
C GLY A 76 0.34 -0.23 -1.92
N LEU A 77 -0.06 0.43 -3.02
CA LEU A 77 0.79 1.39 -3.72
C LEU A 77 1.12 2.61 -2.86
N LEU A 78 0.13 3.15 -2.14
CA LEU A 78 0.33 4.31 -1.28
C LEU A 78 1.22 3.98 -0.06
N LEU A 79 1.07 2.77 0.51
CA LEU A 79 1.98 2.26 1.56
C LEU A 79 3.42 2.12 1.05
N GLY A 80 3.60 1.61 -0.17
CA GLY A 80 4.92 1.51 -0.81
C GLY A 80 5.56 2.87 -1.05
N LEU A 81 4.78 3.84 -1.53
CA LEU A 81 5.24 5.22 -1.71
C LEU A 81 5.63 5.86 -0.36
N ASN A 82 4.82 5.64 0.67
CA ASN A 82 5.13 6.14 2.00
C ASN A 82 6.37 5.46 2.61
N ALA A 83 6.58 4.16 2.36
CA ALA A 83 7.81 3.45 2.73
C ALA A 83 9.06 4.09 2.08
N ALA A 84 8.97 4.46 0.80
CA ALA A 84 10.06 5.16 0.11
C ALA A 84 10.35 6.53 0.73
N VAL A 85 9.32 7.30 1.09
CA VAL A 85 9.49 8.59 1.80
C VAL A 85 10.20 8.36 3.13
N GLN A 86 9.75 7.40 3.94
CA GLN A 86 10.38 7.10 5.23
C GLN A 86 11.84 6.63 5.08
N LEU A 87 12.17 5.92 4.01
CA LEU A 87 13.53 5.52 3.73
C LEU A 87 14.43 6.74 3.43
N ILE A 88 13.93 7.69 2.64
CA ILE A 88 14.63 8.94 2.35
C ILE A 88 14.83 9.75 3.64
N ASP A 89 13.80 9.84 4.48
CA ASP A 89 13.88 10.55 5.77
C ASP A 89 14.94 9.89 6.70
N ALA A 90 15.02 8.55 6.71
CA ALA A 90 16.04 7.82 7.45
C ALA A 90 17.46 8.15 6.94
N VAL A 91 17.65 8.22 5.63
CA VAL A 91 18.96 8.60 5.03
C VAL A 91 19.32 10.04 5.42
N ILE A 92 18.38 10.97 5.36
CA ILE A 92 18.61 12.36 5.78
C ILE A 92 18.99 12.41 7.26
N GLY A 93 18.26 11.68 8.13
CA GLY A 93 18.58 11.57 9.55
C GLY A 93 20.00 11.04 9.80
N ALA A 94 20.40 10.01 9.05
CA ALA A 94 21.74 9.41 9.13
C ALA A 94 22.84 10.41 8.73
N THR A 95 22.65 11.15 7.63
CA THR A 95 23.63 12.15 7.18
C THR A 95 23.80 13.32 8.16
N GLN A 96 22.77 13.57 8.97
CA GLN A 96 22.82 14.60 10.02
C GLN A 96 23.28 14.07 11.38
N GLY A 97 23.62 12.78 11.50
CA GLY A 97 24.03 12.14 12.76
C GLY A 97 22.92 12.05 13.81
N ARG A 98 21.65 12.15 13.42
CA ARG A 98 20.49 12.16 14.32
C ARG A 98 19.87 10.76 14.43
N LEU A 99 20.36 9.95 15.37
CA LEU A 99 19.91 8.56 15.57
C LEU A 99 18.37 8.38 15.67
N PRO A 100 17.62 9.16 16.46
CA PRO A 100 16.16 8.99 16.52
C PRO A 100 15.46 9.23 15.17
N GLN A 101 15.95 10.22 14.40
CA GLN A 101 15.43 10.55 13.08
C GLN A 101 15.88 9.59 11.97
N THR A 102 16.82 8.70 12.26
CA THR A 102 17.25 7.61 11.38
C THR A 102 16.50 6.33 11.67
N ILE A 103 16.48 5.88 12.93
CA ILE A 103 15.95 4.58 13.33
C ILE A 103 14.43 4.54 13.17
N GLY A 104 13.72 5.58 13.63
CA GLY A 104 12.27 5.65 13.54
C GLY A 104 11.76 5.48 12.10
N PRO A 105 12.12 6.37 11.17
CA PRO A 105 11.75 6.25 9.77
C PRO A 105 12.21 4.95 9.13
N ALA A 106 13.41 4.43 9.43
CA ALA A 106 13.87 3.15 8.90
C ALA A 106 12.97 1.99 9.29
N CYS A 107 12.56 1.91 10.55
CA CYS A 107 11.60 0.90 11.03
C CYS A 107 10.25 1.04 10.32
N PHE A 108 9.73 2.25 10.18
CA PHE A 108 8.50 2.51 9.45
C PHE A 108 8.60 2.11 7.98
N ALA A 109 9.71 2.42 7.30
CA ALA A 109 9.95 2.03 5.91
C ALA A 109 9.86 0.51 5.73
N LEU A 110 10.47 -0.26 6.63
CA LEU A 110 10.41 -1.73 6.59
C LEU A 110 8.99 -2.26 6.81
N LEU A 111 8.27 -1.75 7.80
CA LEU A 111 6.91 -2.19 8.11
C LEU A 111 5.93 -1.85 6.98
N LEU A 112 5.99 -0.63 6.46
CA LEU A 112 5.15 -0.17 5.35
C LEU A 112 5.47 -0.92 4.06
N GLY A 113 6.76 -1.13 3.78
CA GLY A 113 7.23 -1.91 2.62
C GLY A 113 6.76 -3.36 2.68
N ALA A 114 6.85 -4.01 3.84
CA ALA A 114 6.36 -5.37 4.04
C ALA A 114 4.83 -5.46 3.87
N ALA A 115 4.08 -4.48 4.37
CA ALA A 115 2.63 -4.42 4.17
C ALA A 115 2.27 -4.21 2.68
N ALA A 116 2.94 -3.29 2.00
CA ALA A 116 2.76 -3.05 0.57
C ALA A 116 3.06 -4.30 -0.26
N TRP A 117 4.15 -4.97 0.02
CA TRP A 117 4.54 -6.23 -0.62
C TRP A 117 3.46 -7.30 -0.46
N ARG A 118 2.98 -7.52 0.77
CA ARG A 118 1.91 -8.50 1.06
C ARG A 118 0.62 -8.21 0.30
N LEU A 119 0.26 -6.93 0.16
CA LEU A 119 -0.93 -6.54 -0.61
C LEU A 119 -0.71 -6.68 -2.12
N GLY A 120 0.52 -6.50 -2.62
CA GLY A 120 0.88 -6.59 -4.04
C GLY A 120 1.11 -8.03 -4.53
N SER A 121 1.74 -8.89 -3.74
CA SER A 121 2.20 -10.24 -4.14
C SER A 121 1.06 -11.24 -4.39
N ARG A 122 -0.17 -10.94 -3.98
CA ARG A 122 -1.34 -11.82 -4.15
C ARG A 122 -1.90 -11.86 -5.59
N LYS A 123 -1.15 -11.38 -6.60
CA LYS A 123 -1.63 -11.23 -7.99
C LYS A 123 -1.50 -12.45 -8.89
N ASN A 124 -0.73 -13.46 -8.57
CA ASN A 124 -0.25 -14.43 -9.57
C ASN A 124 -0.97 -15.79 -9.60
N HIS A 125 -2.17 -15.89 -9.05
CA HIS A 125 -3.02 -17.06 -9.34
C HIS A 125 -4.10 -16.67 -10.34
N HIS A 126 -3.70 -16.32 -11.57
CA HIS A 126 -4.58 -16.48 -12.73
C HIS A 126 -4.62 -17.98 -13.04
N PRO A 127 -5.79 -18.62 -13.00
CA PRO A 127 -5.94 -19.94 -13.58
C PRO A 127 -5.99 -19.77 -15.10
N SER A 128 -4.81 -19.81 -15.72
CA SER A 128 -4.69 -19.86 -17.20
C SER A 128 -5.24 -21.17 -17.80
N ALA A 129 -5.91 -21.98 -16.99
CA ALA A 129 -6.40 -23.31 -17.39
C ALA A 129 -7.81 -23.34 -17.98
N GLN A 130 -8.57 -22.22 -17.98
CA GLN A 130 -9.94 -22.27 -18.48
C GLN A 130 -10.12 -21.85 -19.95
N VAL A 131 -9.12 -21.24 -20.56
CA VAL A 131 -9.25 -20.78 -21.96
C VAL A 131 -9.07 -21.95 -22.96
N THR A 132 -8.36 -23.03 -22.56
CA THR A 132 -8.08 -24.15 -23.48
C THR A 132 -9.23 -25.18 -23.59
N GLN A 133 -10.22 -25.14 -22.70
CA GLN A 133 -11.37 -26.07 -22.79
C GLN A 133 -12.55 -25.53 -23.61
N ALA A 134 -12.62 -24.20 -23.82
CA ALA A 134 -13.72 -23.60 -24.62
C ALA A 134 -13.50 -23.71 -26.15
N SER A 135 -12.31 -24.12 -26.61
CA SER A 135 -12.01 -24.24 -28.04
C SER A 135 -11.99 -25.69 -28.55
N LYS A 136 -12.45 -26.68 -27.75
CA LYS A 136 -12.61 -28.03 -28.29
C LYS A 136 -13.91 -28.06 -29.10
N PRO A 137 -13.83 -28.19 -30.46
CA PRO A 137 -15.02 -28.27 -31.29
C PRO A 137 -15.86 -29.49 -30.85
N PRO A 138 -17.22 -29.39 -30.95
CA PRO A 138 -18.07 -30.51 -30.58
C PRO A 138 -17.69 -31.72 -31.45
N GLN A 139 -17.30 -32.79 -30.81
CA GLN A 139 -17.06 -34.05 -31.54
C GLN A 139 -18.36 -34.47 -32.23
N PRO A 140 -18.34 -34.78 -33.54
CA PRO A 140 -19.50 -35.27 -34.23
C PRO A 140 -19.92 -36.57 -33.57
N ARG A 141 -21.11 -36.57 -32.94
CA ARG A 141 -21.74 -37.79 -32.45
C ARG A 141 -21.80 -38.78 -33.62
N SER A 142 -21.12 -39.89 -33.51
CA SER A 142 -21.18 -40.98 -34.45
C SER A 142 -22.62 -41.51 -34.44
N ARG A 143 -23.39 -41.05 -35.44
CA ARG A 143 -24.72 -41.50 -35.79
C ARG A 143 -24.58 -42.82 -36.61
N ARG A 144 -24.00 -43.83 -35.99
CA ARG A 144 -23.82 -45.15 -36.63
C ARG A 144 -23.97 -46.24 -35.58
N ALA A 145 -25.19 -46.55 -35.23
CA ALA A 145 -25.53 -47.86 -34.62
C ALA A 145 -27.08 -48.03 -34.38
N ASN A 146 -27.95 -47.38 -35.18
CA ASN A 146 -29.38 -47.68 -34.99
C ASN A 146 -30.15 -48.01 -36.25
N ASP A 147 -29.48 -48.19 -37.40
CA ASP A 147 -30.17 -48.53 -38.66
C ASP A 147 -30.04 -50.03 -39.03
N ALA A 148 -29.63 -50.90 -38.12
CA ALA A 148 -29.46 -52.32 -38.40
C ALA A 148 -30.35 -53.26 -37.58
N GLN A 149 -31.48 -52.77 -37.07
CA GLN A 149 -32.39 -53.60 -36.27
C GLN A 149 -33.87 -53.38 -36.57
N GLN A 150 -34.23 -53.07 -37.82
CA GLN A 150 -35.62 -52.95 -38.27
C GLN A 150 -35.91 -53.72 -39.57
N ASP A 151 -35.20 -54.81 -39.87
CA ASP A 151 -35.57 -55.74 -40.94
C ASP A 151 -35.40 -57.18 -40.43
N GLU A 152 -36.30 -57.64 -39.53
CA GLU A 152 -36.71 -59.03 -39.36
C GLU A 152 -38.12 -59.08 -38.73
#